data_f610a4204dce61bf9d2739f9768c778c
#
_entry.id   f610a4204dce61bf9d2739f9768c778c
#
_cell.length_a   1.000
_cell.length_b   1.000
_cell.length_c   1.000
_cell.angle_alpha   90.00
_cell.angle_beta   90.00
_cell.angle_gamma   90.00
#
_symmetry.space_group_name_H-M   'P 1'
#
loop_
_entity.id
_entity.type
_entity.pdbx_description
1 polymer ?
#
loop_
_entity_poly.entity_id
_entity_poly.type
_entity_poly.pdbx_seq_one_letter_code
_entity_poly.pdbx_strand_id
1 'polypeptide(L)'
;MRSFALVLLAGTVAHAQQPQASPTPATPPGAAVPSTPSPSAPTSPRAEPGKPPPSGSGDFNFELGGEAKPATPAESASEQQRLAKLERKVHIRRAMLQWHQALGFVTLAALAVTDVIGTLSYYDKYTAAGTDTGRFTTAHEWLAIGATTTFGVTGILALAAPNPYPKPLKLDAALLHKMSMLAATICFAAQIVMGPIMAVSDGKLFQKDMALAHVVIGYGAFAFMGVGTLAYVF
;
A
#
# COMPACT_ATOMS: atom_id res chain seq x y z
N MET A 1 -28.46 10.95 -25.55
CA MET A 1 -28.59 10.80 -24.11
C MET A 1 -28.44 9.32 -23.78
N ARG A 2 -27.24 8.88 -23.40
CA ARG A 2 -26.98 7.50 -22.97
C ARG A 2 -26.95 7.50 -21.46
N SER A 3 -27.92 6.81 -20.83
CA SER A 3 -28.03 6.66 -19.38
C SER A 3 -26.84 5.86 -18.85
N PHE A 4 -26.01 6.47 -18.02
CA PHE A 4 -25.00 5.76 -17.23
C PHE A 4 -25.70 4.99 -16.11
N ALA A 5 -25.93 3.71 -16.31
CA ALA A 5 -26.32 2.81 -15.25
C ALA A 5 -25.08 2.46 -14.43
N LEU A 6 -25.11 2.80 -13.15
CA LEU A 6 -24.11 2.40 -12.16
C LEU A 6 -24.27 0.90 -11.91
N VAL A 7 -23.47 0.07 -12.57
CA VAL A 7 -23.44 -1.38 -12.34
C VAL A 7 -22.51 -1.66 -11.17
N LEU A 8 -23.08 -1.90 -9.99
CA LEU A 8 -22.41 -2.55 -8.88
C LEU A 8 -22.18 -4.03 -9.24
N LEU A 9 -20.99 -4.38 -9.69
CA LEU A 9 -20.59 -5.78 -9.89
C LEU A 9 -20.32 -6.42 -8.51
N ALA A 10 -21.26 -7.25 -8.07
CA ALA A 10 -21.01 -8.27 -7.06
C ALA A 10 -20.11 -9.35 -7.69
N GLY A 11 -18.83 -9.34 -7.37
CA GLY A 11 -17.87 -10.34 -7.83
C GLY A 11 -18.08 -11.65 -7.09
N THR A 12 -18.58 -12.67 -7.80
CA THR A 12 -18.51 -14.08 -7.40
C THR A 12 -17.07 -14.53 -7.36
N VAL A 13 -16.61 -14.94 -6.17
CA VAL A 13 -15.30 -15.57 -5.97
C VAL A 13 -15.30 -16.93 -6.66
N ALA A 14 -14.70 -17.03 -7.82
CA ALA A 14 -14.39 -18.29 -8.46
C ALA A 14 -13.26 -18.98 -7.68
N HIS A 15 -13.56 -20.16 -7.16
CA HIS A 15 -12.61 -21.06 -6.51
C HIS A 15 -11.57 -21.52 -7.55
N ALA A 16 -10.36 -20.96 -7.48
CA ALA A 16 -9.25 -21.41 -8.32
C ALA A 16 -8.78 -22.79 -7.82
N GLN A 17 -8.97 -23.82 -8.64
CA GLN A 17 -8.38 -25.15 -8.47
C GLN A 17 -6.85 -25.04 -8.46
N GLN A 18 -6.22 -25.60 -7.42
CA GLN A 18 -4.77 -25.78 -7.34
C GLN A 18 -4.25 -26.56 -8.56
N PRO A 19 -3.18 -26.11 -9.21
CA PRO A 19 -2.50 -26.93 -10.20
C PRO A 19 -1.84 -28.14 -9.53
N GLN A 20 -2.16 -29.34 -10.03
CA GLN A 20 -1.45 -30.56 -9.69
C GLN A 20 0.03 -30.44 -10.05
N ALA A 21 0.88 -30.79 -9.09
CA ALA A 21 2.32 -30.85 -9.26
C ALA A 21 2.70 -31.88 -10.36
N SER A 22 3.42 -31.42 -11.37
CA SER A 22 4.08 -32.26 -12.36
C SER A 22 5.23 -33.02 -11.71
N PRO A 23 5.50 -34.30 -12.13
CA PRO A 23 6.56 -35.11 -11.56
C PRO A 23 7.94 -34.51 -11.89
N THR A 24 8.77 -34.42 -10.86
CA THR A 24 10.18 -34.00 -10.91
C THR A 24 10.99 -34.95 -11.81
N PRO A 25 11.80 -34.44 -12.76
CA PRO A 25 12.79 -35.26 -13.45
C PRO A 25 13.93 -35.67 -12.52
N ALA A 26 14.33 -36.95 -12.60
CA ALA A 26 15.43 -37.53 -11.84
C ALA A 26 16.77 -36.81 -12.12
N THR A 27 17.47 -36.45 -11.05
CA THR A 27 18.82 -35.90 -11.07
C THR A 27 19.86 -36.95 -11.45
N PRO A 28 20.78 -36.70 -12.40
CA PRO A 28 21.91 -37.59 -12.66
C PRO A 28 22.95 -37.49 -11.53
N PRO A 29 23.67 -38.60 -11.21
CA PRO A 29 24.65 -38.59 -10.13
C PRO A 29 26.00 -38.01 -10.61
N GLY A 30 26.59 -37.17 -9.78
CA GLY A 30 28.02 -36.94 -9.72
C GLY A 30 28.57 -35.67 -10.39
N ALA A 31 28.64 -34.58 -9.61
CA ALA A 31 29.75 -33.66 -9.71
C ALA A 31 30.05 -33.14 -8.29
N ALA A 32 31.25 -33.39 -7.83
CA ALA A 32 31.78 -32.96 -6.55
C ALA A 32 31.88 -31.44 -6.52
N VAL A 33 31.21 -30.82 -5.57
CA VAL A 33 31.30 -29.38 -5.30
C VAL A 33 32.51 -29.15 -4.40
N PRO A 34 33.46 -28.25 -4.74
CA PRO A 34 34.55 -27.89 -3.86
C PRO A 34 34.01 -27.15 -2.63
N SER A 35 34.40 -27.61 -1.45
CA SER A 35 34.09 -27.02 -0.17
C SER A 35 34.74 -25.64 -0.06
N THR A 36 33.92 -24.60 -0.04
CA THR A 36 34.31 -23.23 0.37
C THR A 36 34.58 -23.24 1.86
N PRO A 37 35.69 -22.61 2.35
CA PRO A 37 35.98 -22.52 3.75
C PRO A 37 34.94 -21.64 4.45
N SER A 38 34.40 -22.16 5.55
CA SER A 38 33.49 -21.48 6.47
C SER A 38 34.18 -20.23 7.05
N PRO A 39 33.54 -19.06 7.08
CA PRO A 39 34.09 -17.90 7.74
C PRO A 39 34.13 -18.15 9.26
N SER A 40 35.32 -18.03 9.81
CA SER A 40 35.60 -18.12 11.25
C SER A 40 34.73 -17.15 12.03
N ALA A 41 34.05 -17.65 13.04
CA ALA A 41 33.27 -16.86 13.99
C ALA A 41 34.18 -15.82 14.68
N PRO A 42 33.71 -14.60 14.93
CA PRO A 42 34.49 -13.63 15.69
C PRO A 42 34.69 -14.12 17.13
N THR A 43 35.94 -14.26 17.53
CA THR A 43 36.35 -14.62 18.86
C THR A 43 35.89 -13.54 19.84
N SER A 44 34.97 -13.87 20.72
CA SER A 44 34.63 -13.03 21.87
C SER A 44 35.89 -12.76 22.69
N PRO A 45 36.10 -11.52 23.16
CA PRO A 45 37.22 -11.23 24.09
C PRO A 45 37.04 -12.05 25.38
N ARG A 46 38.04 -12.85 25.66
CA ARG A 46 38.18 -13.61 26.92
C ARG A 46 38.13 -12.62 28.07
N ALA A 47 37.13 -12.70 28.92
CA ALA A 47 37.09 -11.96 30.19
C ALA A 47 38.30 -12.30 31.05
N GLU A 48 39.09 -11.28 31.44
CA GLU A 48 40.14 -11.41 32.46
C GLU A 48 39.50 -11.80 33.81
N PRO A 49 40.03 -12.78 34.52
CA PRO A 49 39.61 -13.09 35.87
C PRO A 49 40.28 -12.13 36.84
N GLY A 50 39.56 -11.21 37.44
CA GLY A 50 40.08 -10.51 38.59
C GLY A 50 39.79 -9.03 38.70
N LYS A 51 38.53 -8.65 38.79
CA LYS A 51 38.12 -7.50 39.60
C LYS A 51 36.67 -7.70 40.00
N PRO A 52 36.36 -7.86 41.32
CA PRO A 52 34.95 -7.84 41.72
C PRO A 52 34.35 -6.50 41.34
N PRO A 53 33.12 -6.50 40.77
CA PRO A 53 32.43 -5.23 40.49
C PRO A 53 32.31 -4.46 41.81
N PRO A 54 32.44 -3.11 41.76
CA PRO A 54 32.23 -2.31 42.95
C PRO A 54 30.82 -2.61 43.46
N SER A 55 30.75 -3.06 44.74
CA SER A 55 29.51 -3.15 45.50
C SER A 55 28.98 -1.72 45.70
N GLY A 56 28.51 -1.12 44.68
CA GLY A 56 27.56 -0.02 44.75
C GLY A 56 26.24 -0.68 45.11
N SER A 57 25.94 -0.82 46.38
CA SER A 57 24.57 -0.90 46.86
C SER A 57 23.89 0.43 46.59
N GLY A 58 23.72 0.75 45.32
CA GLY A 58 22.66 1.62 44.90
C GLY A 58 21.41 0.78 45.16
N ASP A 59 20.78 1.00 46.29
CA ASP A 59 19.41 0.62 46.50
C ASP A 59 18.59 1.19 45.31
N PHE A 60 18.50 0.41 44.25
CA PHE A 60 17.37 0.51 43.36
C PHE A 60 16.18 -0.01 44.18
N ASN A 61 15.78 0.80 45.15
CA ASN A 61 14.45 0.72 45.71
C ASN A 61 13.48 1.05 44.58
N PHE A 62 13.20 0.04 43.78
CA PHE A 62 12.02 0.03 42.96
C PHE A 62 10.89 -0.11 43.99
N GLU A 63 10.57 1.02 44.64
CA GLU A 63 9.33 1.13 45.37
C GLU A 63 8.15 0.92 44.41
N LEU A 64 7.88 -0.35 44.11
CA LEU A 64 6.53 -0.82 43.83
C LEU A 64 5.68 -0.69 45.11
N GLY A 65 5.92 0.37 45.89
CA GLY A 65 5.32 0.58 47.17
C GLY A 65 4.29 1.70 47.15
N GLY A 66 3.32 1.55 46.33
CA GLY A 66 1.96 1.82 46.79
C GLY A 66 1.33 0.44 46.93
N GLU A 67 0.90 0.05 48.10
CA GLU A 67 -0.03 -1.04 48.27
C GLU A 67 -1.18 -0.76 47.31
N ALA A 68 -1.11 -1.38 46.12
CA ALA A 68 -2.18 -1.31 45.15
C ALA A 68 -3.39 -1.90 45.85
N LYS A 69 -4.28 -1.03 46.31
CA LYS A 69 -5.55 -1.43 46.91
C LYS A 69 -6.08 -2.56 46.02
N PRO A 70 -6.33 -3.76 46.56
CA PRO A 70 -6.77 -4.88 45.72
C PRO A 70 -7.99 -4.43 44.93
N ALA A 71 -7.88 -4.46 43.59
CA ALA A 71 -8.93 -4.04 42.69
C ALA A 71 -10.20 -4.85 43.00
N THR A 72 -11.31 -4.16 43.16
CA THR A 72 -12.59 -4.86 43.38
C THR A 72 -12.87 -5.76 42.15
N PRO A 73 -13.59 -6.88 42.29
CA PRO A 73 -13.93 -7.76 41.18
C PRO A 73 -14.60 -7.01 40.00
N ALA A 74 -15.33 -5.95 40.30
CA ALA A 74 -15.97 -5.09 39.29
C ALA A 74 -14.97 -4.22 38.53
N GLU A 75 -13.92 -3.69 39.20
CA GLU A 75 -12.84 -2.92 38.57
C GLU A 75 -12.00 -3.79 37.66
N SER A 76 -11.62 -5.00 38.13
CA SER A 76 -10.86 -5.96 37.31
C SER A 76 -11.65 -6.41 36.06
N ALA A 77 -12.97 -6.65 36.19
CA ALA A 77 -13.83 -7.00 35.06
C ALA A 77 -13.93 -5.84 34.05
N SER A 78 -14.03 -4.59 34.52
CA SER A 78 -14.08 -3.41 33.64
C SER A 78 -12.78 -3.19 32.88
N GLU A 79 -11.65 -3.44 33.51
CA GLU A 79 -10.32 -3.33 32.90
C GLU A 79 -10.11 -4.43 31.86
N GLN A 80 -10.47 -5.67 32.14
CA GLN A 80 -10.46 -6.77 31.19
C GLN A 80 -11.29 -6.46 29.93
N GLN A 81 -12.49 -5.89 30.11
CA GLN A 81 -13.33 -5.46 28.98
C GLN A 81 -12.68 -4.34 28.15
N ARG A 82 -11.98 -3.39 28.79
CA ARG A 82 -11.23 -2.33 28.09
C ARG A 82 -10.09 -2.92 27.27
N LEU A 83 -9.31 -3.83 27.85
CA LEU A 83 -8.21 -4.52 27.17
C LEU A 83 -8.72 -5.32 25.96
N ALA A 84 -9.77 -6.12 26.14
CA ALA A 84 -10.38 -6.88 25.05
C ALA A 84 -10.87 -5.98 23.89
N LYS A 85 -11.44 -4.81 24.20
CA LYS A 85 -11.85 -3.82 23.20
C LYS A 85 -10.65 -3.21 22.45
N LEU A 86 -9.55 -2.95 23.15
CA LEU A 86 -8.31 -2.43 22.55
C LEU A 86 -7.69 -3.48 21.65
N GLU A 87 -7.55 -4.72 22.10
CA GLU A 87 -7.05 -5.84 21.30
C GLU A 87 -7.84 -6.03 20.02
N ARG A 88 -9.16 -6.03 20.11
CA ARG A 88 -10.04 -6.11 18.94
C ARG A 88 -9.78 -4.97 17.95
N LYS A 89 -9.66 -3.71 18.43
CA LYS A 89 -9.34 -2.56 17.57
C LYS A 89 -7.99 -2.70 16.88
N VAL A 90 -6.97 -3.17 17.61
CA VAL A 90 -5.63 -3.42 17.06
C VAL A 90 -5.67 -4.49 15.99
N HIS A 91 -6.38 -5.59 16.23
CA HIS A 91 -6.54 -6.69 15.28
C HIS A 91 -7.24 -6.23 14.00
N ILE A 92 -8.38 -5.54 14.11
CA ILE A 92 -9.11 -4.99 12.97
C ILE A 92 -8.22 -4.02 12.18
N ARG A 93 -7.52 -3.10 12.87
CA ARG A 93 -6.59 -2.18 12.22
C ARG A 93 -5.52 -2.91 11.43
N ARG A 94 -4.90 -3.94 12.01
CA ARG A 94 -3.85 -4.72 11.33
C ARG A 94 -4.38 -5.36 10.05
N ALA A 95 -5.52 -6.01 10.11
CA ALA A 95 -6.15 -6.62 8.94
C ALA A 95 -6.46 -5.58 7.85
N MET A 96 -7.07 -4.44 8.21
CA MET A 96 -7.39 -3.37 7.26
C MET A 96 -6.14 -2.77 6.61
N LEU A 97 -5.06 -2.56 7.37
CA LEU A 97 -3.82 -2.03 6.83
C LEU A 97 -3.05 -3.03 5.97
N GLN A 98 -3.15 -4.33 6.23
CA GLN A 98 -2.61 -5.37 5.34
C GLN A 98 -3.32 -5.35 3.98
N TRP A 99 -4.65 -5.28 3.96
CA TRP A 99 -5.42 -5.15 2.73
C TRP A 99 -5.15 -3.82 2.02
N HIS A 100 -5.05 -2.72 2.78
CA HIS A 100 -4.64 -1.41 2.24
C HIS A 100 -3.29 -1.51 1.51
N GLN A 101 -2.29 -2.15 2.12
CA GLN A 101 -0.98 -2.32 1.51
C GLN A 101 -1.03 -3.17 0.25
N ALA A 102 -1.69 -4.33 0.29
CA ALA A 102 -1.82 -5.22 -0.86
C ALA A 102 -2.53 -4.54 -2.03
N LEU A 103 -3.68 -3.91 -1.77
CA LEU A 103 -4.44 -3.18 -2.78
C LEU A 103 -3.69 -1.93 -3.27
N GLY A 104 -2.89 -1.30 -2.42
CA GLY A 104 -2.04 -0.18 -2.79
C GLY A 104 -1.03 -0.56 -3.88
N PHE A 105 -0.35 -1.70 -3.75
CA PHE A 105 0.55 -2.20 -4.80
C PHE A 105 -0.20 -2.57 -6.08
N VAL A 106 -1.36 -3.21 -5.97
CA VAL A 106 -2.22 -3.52 -7.13
C VAL A 106 -2.63 -2.24 -7.85
N THR A 107 -3.04 -1.21 -7.09
CA THR A 107 -3.42 0.09 -7.66
C THR A 107 -2.24 0.78 -8.35
N LEU A 108 -1.05 0.76 -7.74
CA LEU A 108 0.13 1.38 -8.34
C LEU A 108 0.51 0.70 -9.67
N ALA A 109 0.47 -0.64 -9.72
CA ALA A 109 0.71 -1.40 -10.94
C ALA A 109 -0.36 -1.13 -12.02
N ALA A 110 -1.64 -1.12 -11.62
CA ALA A 110 -2.75 -0.81 -12.52
C ALA A 110 -2.63 0.61 -13.09
N LEU A 111 -2.26 1.58 -12.25
CA LEU A 111 -2.06 2.98 -12.67
C LEU A 111 -0.91 3.09 -13.67
N ALA A 112 0.22 2.41 -13.45
CA ALA A 112 1.33 2.39 -14.39
C ALA A 112 0.90 1.88 -15.78
N VAL A 113 0.11 0.79 -15.82
CA VAL A 113 -0.42 0.26 -17.08
C VAL A 113 -1.43 1.23 -17.70
N THR A 114 -2.28 1.84 -16.89
CA THR A 114 -3.26 2.85 -17.34
C THR A 114 -2.58 4.05 -17.99
N ASP A 115 -1.50 4.56 -17.39
CA ASP A 115 -0.74 5.70 -17.91
C ASP A 115 -0.05 5.36 -19.24
N VAL A 116 0.53 4.16 -19.36
CA VAL A 116 1.13 3.70 -20.62
C VAL A 116 0.09 3.61 -21.72
N ILE A 117 -1.03 2.93 -21.47
CA ILE A 117 -2.11 2.77 -22.47
C ILE A 117 -2.76 4.12 -22.79
N GLY A 118 -2.94 4.99 -21.81
CA GLY A 118 -3.43 6.35 -21.98
C GLY A 118 -2.51 7.21 -22.86
N THR A 119 -1.20 7.07 -22.64
CA THR A 119 -0.19 7.74 -23.47
C THR A 119 -0.23 7.23 -24.91
N LEU A 120 -0.35 5.92 -25.11
CA LEU A 120 -0.51 5.35 -26.46
C LEU A 120 -1.80 5.84 -27.14
N SER A 121 -2.90 5.96 -26.40
CA SER A 121 -4.15 6.53 -26.88
C SER A 121 -4.00 8.01 -27.28
N TYR A 122 -3.28 8.79 -26.47
CA TYR A 122 -2.96 10.18 -26.78
C TYR A 122 -2.13 10.30 -28.06
N TYR A 123 -1.09 9.49 -28.23
CA TYR A 123 -0.25 9.50 -29.43
C TYR A 123 -1.06 9.09 -30.67
N ASP A 124 -1.87 8.05 -30.59
CA ASP A 124 -2.71 7.58 -31.71
C ASP A 124 -3.66 8.68 -32.18
N LYS A 125 -4.25 9.45 -31.27
CA LYS A 125 -5.28 10.45 -31.62
C LYS A 125 -4.73 11.83 -31.95
N TYR A 126 -3.67 12.30 -31.28
CA TYR A 126 -3.29 13.72 -31.28
C TYR A 126 -1.93 14.03 -31.88
N THR A 127 -1.16 13.04 -32.29
CA THR A 127 0.17 13.28 -32.92
C THR A 127 0.12 13.09 -34.43
N ALA A 128 1.09 13.68 -35.12
CA ALA A 128 1.23 13.55 -36.57
C ALA A 128 1.54 12.12 -37.04
N ALA A 129 2.08 11.29 -36.15
CA ALA A 129 2.36 9.87 -36.43
C ALA A 129 1.17 8.96 -36.06
N GLY A 130 0.12 9.50 -35.45
CA GLY A 130 -1.08 8.77 -35.07
C GLY A 130 -2.02 8.55 -36.25
N THR A 131 -2.83 7.52 -36.17
CA THR A 131 -3.78 7.12 -37.21
C THR A 131 -5.23 7.25 -36.77
N ASP A 132 -5.45 7.76 -35.54
CA ASP A 132 -6.77 7.94 -34.91
C ASP A 132 -7.65 6.69 -34.99
N THR A 133 -7.04 5.53 -34.69
CA THR A 133 -7.75 4.25 -34.77
C THR A 133 -8.66 4.00 -33.57
N GLY A 134 -8.46 4.72 -32.48
CA GLY A 134 -9.20 4.53 -31.23
C GLY A 134 -8.93 3.20 -30.51
N ARG A 135 -7.99 2.39 -31.01
CA ARG A 135 -7.74 1.01 -30.50
C ARG A 135 -7.38 0.93 -29.02
N PHE A 136 -6.82 1.99 -28.45
CA PHE A 136 -6.42 2.03 -27.06
C PHE A 136 -7.47 2.65 -26.12
N THR A 137 -8.48 3.33 -26.67
CA THR A 137 -9.46 4.10 -25.90
C THR A 137 -10.24 3.23 -24.92
N THR A 138 -10.85 2.14 -25.41
CA THR A 138 -11.65 1.24 -24.57
C THR A 138 -10.80 0.56 -23.49
N ALA A 139 -9.58 0.14 -23.83
CA ALA A 139 -8.67 -0.46 -22.87
C ALA A 139 -8.28 0.54 -21.77
N HIS A 140 -7.96 1.79 -22.15
CA HIS A 140 -7.67 2.86 -21.21
C HIS A 140 -8.85 3.15 -20.27
N GLU A 141 -10.06 3.24 -20.78
CA GLU A 141 -11.27 3.48 -19.99
C GLU A 141 -11.47 2.42 -18.90
N TRP A 142 -11.40 1.13 -19.25
CA TRP A 142 -11.56 0.06 -18.28
C TRP A 142 -10.43 0.00 -17.24
N LEU A 143 -9.20 0.23 -17.68
CA LEU A 143 -8.05 0.29 -16.78
C LEU A 143 -8.16 1.49 -15.81
N ALA A 144 -8.60 2.65 -16.31
CA ALA A 144 -8.82 3.85 -15.51
C ALA A 144 -9.92 3.64 -14.46
N ILE A 145 -11.04 3.00 -14.84
CA ILE A 145 -12.11 2.64 -13.91
C ILE A 145 -11.58 1.67 -12.83
N GLY A 146 -10.83 0.65 -13.25
CA GLY A 146 -10.24 -0.33 -12.33
C GLY A 146 -9.24 0.31 -11.36
N ALA A 147 -8.29 1.11 -11.86
CA ALA A 147 -7.31 1.81 -11.05
C ALA A 147 -7.97 2.79 -10.07
N THR A 148 -8.95 3.57 -10.53
CA THR A 148 -9.68 4.52 -9.68
C THR A 148 -10.49 3.80 -8.60
N THR A 149 -11.16 2.71 -8.92
CA THR A 149 -11.94 1.92 -7.96
C THR A 149 -11.02 1.31 -6.89
N THR A 150 -9.91 0.69 -7.29
CA THR A 150 -8.95 0.11 -6.34
C THR A 150 -8.30 1.17 -5.47
N PHE A 151 -7.98 2.35 -6.03
CA PHE A 151 -7.48 3.50 -5.26
C PHE A 151 -8.50 3.94 -4.20
N GLY A 152 -9.78 4.09 -4.58
CA GLY A 152 -10.85 4.48 -3.67
C GLY A 152 -11.04 3.48 -2.52
N VAL A 153 -11.09 2.18 -2.82
CA VAL A 153 -11.18 1.12 -1.81
C VAL A 153 -9.97 1.15 -0.87
N THR A 154 -8.77 1.29 -1.43
CA THR A 154 -7.52 1.38 -0.65
C THR A 154 -7.55 2.58 0.31
N GLY A 155 -8.01 3.74 -0.17
CA GLY A 155 -8.18 4.93 0.66
C GLY A 155 -9.20 4.76 1.79
N ILE A 156 -10.36 4.16 1.49
CA ILE A 156 -11.40 3.86 2.48
C ILE A 156 -10.86 2.95 3.58
N LEU A 157 -10.11 1.90 3.23
CA LEU A 157 -9.50 1.00 4.22
C LEU A 157 -8.55 1.75 5.18
N ALA A 158 -7.76 2.70 4.67
CA ALA A 158 -6.87 3.50 5.50
C ALA A 158 -7.63 4.45 6.44
N LEU A 159 -8.65 5.12 5.92
CA LEU A 159 -9.44 6.11 6.67
C LEU A 159 -10.35 5.45 7.72
N ALA A 160 -10.93 4.30 7.40
CA ALA A 160 -11.82 3.56 8.28
C ALA A 160 -11.07 2.74 9.33
N ALA A 161 -9.75 2.53 9.19
CA ALA A 161 -8.97 1.75 10.13
C ALA A 161 -8.97 2.41 11.52
N PRO A 162 -9.42 1.72 12.59
CA PRO A 162 -9.50 2.30 13.93
C PRO A 162 -8.10 2.73 14.41
N ASN A 163 -8.03 3.91 15.02
CA ASN A 163 -6.78 4.42 15.57
C ASN A 163 -6.79 4.31 17.11
N PRO A 164 -6.27 3.24 17.69
CA PRO A 164 -6.30 3.04 19.14
C PRO A 164 -5.37 3.99 19.90
N TYR A 165 -4.33 4.51 19.22
CA TYR A 165 -3.34 5.40 19.81
C TYR A 165 -3.17 6.63 18.92
N PRO A 166 -3.71 7.81 19.33
CA PRO A 166 -3.50 9.05 18.60
C PRO A 166 -2.00 9.41 18.63
N LYS A 167 -1.43 9.63 17.44
CA LYS A 167 -0.04 10.06 17.32
C LYS A 167 0.01 11.55 17.03
N PRO A 168 0.94 12.32 17.65
CA PRO A 168 1.18 13.69 17.27
C PRO A 168 1.69 13.76 15.83
N LEU A 169 1.40 14.85 15.14
CA LEU A 169 1.96 15.11 13.81
C LEU A 169 3.47 15.33 13.95
N LYS A 170 4.25 14.49 13.29
CA LYS A 170 5.71 14.57 13.20
C LYS A 170 6.10 14.49 11.73
N LEU A 171 7.23 15.12 11.39
CA LEU A 171 7.85 14.99 10.07
C LEU A 171 8.51 13.60 10.00
N ASP A 172 7.71 12.61 9.63
CA ASP A 172 8.13 11.22 9.51
C ASP A 172 7.59 10.61 8.20
N ALA A 173 7.98 9.37 7.93
CA ALA A 173 7.51 8.60 6.77
C ALA A 173 5.97 8.55 6.69
N ALA A 174 5.28 8.53 7.83
CA ALA A 174 3.82 8.51 7.87
C ALA A 174 3.21 9.81 7.39
N LEU A 175 3.81 10.97 7.71
CA LEU A 175 3.37 12.26 7.19
C LEU A 175 3.66 12.36 5.69
N LEU A 176 4.86 11.96 5.25
CA LEU A 176 5.23 11.95 3.82
C LEU A 176 4.23 11.11 3.01
N HIS A 177 3.92 9.91 3.47
CA HIS A 177 2.89 9.07 2.86
C HIS A 177 1.54 9.79 2.76
N LYS A 178 1.05 10.35 3.86
CA LYS A 178 -0.24 11.04 3.88
C LYS A 178 -0.30 12.21 2.91
N MET A 179 0.75 13.04 2.87
CA MET A 179 0.81 14.19 1.97
C MET A 179 0.89 13.76 0.50
N SER A 180 1.70 12.73 0.21
CA SER A 180 1.79 12.18 -1.14
C SER A 180 0.46 11.56 -1.58
N MET A 181 -0.23 10.81 -0.71
CA MET A 181 -1.55 10.25 -1.02
C MET A 181 -2.63 11.33 -1.19
N LEU A 182 -2.55 12.44 -0.43
CA LEU A 182 -3.44 13.58 -0.64
C LEU A 182 -3.22 14.20 -2.03
N ALA A 183 -1.97 14.42 -2.43
CA ALA A 183 -1.64 14.93 -3.76
C ALA A 183 -2.11 13.95 -4.87
N ALA A 184 -1.88 12.65 -4.70
CA ALA A 184 -2.41 11.64 -5.60
C ALA A 184 -3.94 11.69 -5.68
N THR A 185 -4.64 11.86 -4.56
CA THR A 185 -6.11 11.97 -4.51
C THR A 185 -6.61 13.16 -5.32
N ILE A 186 -5.93 14.30 -5.24
CA ILE A 186 -6.27 15.49 -6.03
C ILE A 186 -6.10 15.20 -7.54
N CYS A 187 -4.99 14.52 -7.92
CA CYS A 187 -4.78 14.11 -9.30
C CYS A 187 -5.86 13.13 -9.78
N PHE A 188 -6.23 12.12 -8.99
CA PHE A 188 -7.32 11.19 -9.33
C PHE A 188 -8.66 11.90 -9.47
N ALA A 189 -8.98 12.86 -8.59
CA ALA A 189 -10.19 13.65 -8.72
C ALA A 189 -10.22 14.45 -10.03
N ALA A 190 -9.10 15.06 -10.41
CA ALA A 190 -8.98 15.73 -11.70
C ALA A 190 -9.18 14.76 -12.89
N GLN A 191 -8.60 13.55 -12.83
CA GLN A 191 -8.75 12.51 -13.85
C GLN A 191 -10.20 12.07 -14.03
N ILE A 192 -10.92 11.86 -12.91
CA ILE A 192 -12.35 11.48 -12.91
C ILE A 192 -13.21 12.55 -13.60
N VAL A 193 -12.85 13.83 -13.46
CA VAL A 193 -13.58 14.94 -14.09
C VAL A 193 -13.17 15.11 -15.56
N MET A 194 -11.87 15.08 -15.86
CA MET A 194 -11.35 15.36 -17.20
C MET A 194 -11.67 14.25 -18.21
N GLY A 195 -11.62 12.98 -17.78
CA GLY A 195 -11.88 11.84 -18.67
C GLY A 195 -13.23 11.91 -19.38
N PRO A 196 -14.35 11.99 -18.64
CA PRO A 196 -15.69 12.13 -19.26
C PRO A 196 -15.85 13.40 -20.10
N ILE A 197 -15.25 14.54 -19.68
CA ILE A 197 -15.30 15.79 -20.46
C ILE A 197 -14.62 15.60 -21.80
N MET A 198 -13.47 14.93 -21.84
CA MET A 198 -12.76 14.64 -23.10
C MET A 198 -13.58 13.73 -24.01
N ALA A 199 -14.23 12.70 -23.46
CA ALA A 199 -15.04 11.76 -24.21
C ALA A 199 -16.22 12.43 -24.94
N VAL A 200 -16.78 13.52 -24.37
CA VAL A 200 -17.90 14.29 -24.99
C VAL A 200 -17.44 15.52 -25.75
N SER A 201 -16.14 15.78 -25.81
CA SER A 201 -15.56 16.98 -26.43
C SER A 201 -14.86 16.68 -27.75
N ASP A 202 -15.21 15.59 -28.40
CA ASP A 202 -14.58 15.19 -29.66
C ASP A 202 -14.69 16.29 -30.74
N GLY A 203 -13.56 16.56 -31.42
CA GLY A 203 -13.45 17.59 -32.45
C GLY A 203 -13.38 19.04 -31.92
N LYS A 204 -13.44 19.32 -30.61
CA LYS A 204 -13.30 20.68 -30.08
C LYS A 204 -11.83 21.10 -29.98
N LEU A 205 -11.55 22.41 -30.23
CA LEU A 205 -10.21 22.95 -30.27
C LEU A 205 -9.39 22.71 -28.94
N PHE A 206 -10.04 22.73 -27.79
CA PHE A 206 -9.37 22.55 -26.50
C PHE A 206 -9.11 21.07 -26.13
N GLN A 207 -9.64 20.13 -26.90
CA GLN A 207 -9.59 18.70 -26.55
C GLN A 207 -8.15 18.18 -26.48
N LYS A 208 -7.28 18.58 -27.40
CA LYS A 208 -5.86 18.17 -27.41
C LYS A 208 -5.12 18.66 -26.18
N ASP A 209 -5.31 19.93 -25.80
CA ASP A 209 -4.62 20.51 -24.62
C ASP A 209 -5.12 19.89 -23.33
N MET A 210 -6.43 19.62 -23.24
CA MET A 210 -7.01 18.89 -22.11
C MET A 210 -6.51 17.45 -22.04
N ALA A 211 -6.35 16.78 -23.18
CA ALA A 211 -5.80 15.43 -23.24
C ALA A 211 -4.33 15.41 -22.79
N LEU A 212 -3.54 16.41 -23.19
CA LEU A 212 -2.16 16.55 -22.70
C LEU A 212 -2.13 16.79 -21.19
N ALA A 213 -2.98 17.69 -20.67
CA ALA A 213 -3.09 17.93 -19.24
C ALA A 213 -3.51 16.66 -18.47
N HIS A 214 -4.45 15.89 -19.03
CA HIS A 214 -4.88 14.60 -18.47
C HIS A 214 -3.69 13.62 -18.38
N VAL A 215 -2.90 13.47 -19.43
CA VAL A 215 -1.69 12.62 -19.40
C VAL A 215 -0.71 13.09 -18.33
N VAL A 216 -0.40 14.38 -18.26
CA VAL A 216 0.55 14.93 -17.27
C VAL A 216 0.05 14.72 -15.83
N ILE A 217 -1.24 14.94 -15.57
CA ILE A 217 -1.84 14.74 -14.25
C ILE A 217 -1.87 13.24 -13.91
N GLY A 218 -2.04 12.33 -14.88
CA GLY A 218 -1.94 10.88 -14.70
C GLY A 218 -0.58 10.48 -14.18
N TYR A 219 0.50 10.90 -14.86
CA TYR A 219 1.86 10.68 -14.38
C TYR A 219 2.14 11.34 -13.02
N GLY A 220 1.51 12.49 -12.74
CA GLY A 220 1.55 13.12 -11.41
C GLY A 220 0.93 12.23 -10.33
N ALA A 221 -0.22 11.63 -10.60
CA ALA A 221 -0.87 10.66 -9.71
C ALA A 221 0.04 9.46 -9.43
N PHE A 222 0.64 8.89 -10.48
CA PHE A 222 1.59 7.78 -10.37
C PHE A 222 2.82 8.16 -9.52
N ALA A 223 3.43 9.32 -9.79
CA ALA A 223 4.61 9.78 -9.06
C ALA A 223 4.32 9.99 -7.57
N PHE A 224 3.23 10.70 -7.23
CA PHE A 224 2.85 10.92 -5.84
C PHE A 224 2.51 9.61 -5.13
N MET A 225 1.78 8.71 -5.78
CA MET A 225 1.49 7.40 -5.22
C MET A 225 2.75 6.57 -5.03
N GLY A 226 3.70 6.62 -5.97
CA GLY A 226 5.01 5.98 -5.87
C GLY A 226 5.81 6.48 -4.67
N VAL A 227 5.95 7.82 -4.52
CA VAL A 227 6.64 8.44 -3.37
C VAL A 227 5.99 8.02 -2.05
N GLY A 228 4.66 8.07 -1.98
CA GLY A 228 3.94 7.66 -0.79
C GLY A 228 4.11 6.18 -0.45
N THR A 229 4.19 5.31 -1.45
CA THR A 229 4.45 3.87 -1.26
C THR A 229 5.87 3.64 -0.77
N LEU A 230 6.87 4.27 -1.40
CA LEU A 230 8.28 4.14 -1.03
C LEU A 230 8.57 4.66 0.38
N ALA A 231 7.86 5.68 0.86
CA ALA A 231 8.00 6.21 2.21
C ALA A 231 7.76 5.17 3.32
N TYR A 232 7.10 4.05 3.01
CA TYR A 232 6.87 2.96 3.98
C TYR A 232 7.73 1.72 3.72
N VAL A 233 8.43 1.67 2.59
CA VAL A 233 9.31 0.54 2.26
C VAL A 233 10.73 0.80 2.74
N PHE A 234 11.16 2.06 2.74
CA PHE A 234 12.48 2.54 3.14
C PHE A 234 12.40 3.54 4.29
#